data_a5833d0e50140cfcec0cdb5aa95c7e95
#
_entry.id   a5833d0e50140cfcec0cdb5aa95c7e95
#
_cell.length_a   1.000
_cell.length_b   1.000
_cell.length_c   1.000
_cell.angle_alpha   90.00
_cell.angle_beta   90.00
_cell.angle_gamma   90.00
#
_symmetry.space_group_name_H-M   'P 1'
#
loop_
_entity.id
_entity.type
_entity.pdbx_description
1 polymer ?
#
loop_
_entity_poly.entity_id
_entity_poly.type
_entity_poly.pdbx_seq_one_letter_code
_entity_poly.pdbx_strand_id
1 'polypeptide(L)'
;MNEQEKPYFVHESAYVDEGAEIGEGTKIWHFSHIMKGAKIGKNCIFGQNTHVAENVIIGNNVKVQNNVSIYTGTIIEDDVFLGPSCVLTNVTNPRAQINRHSLYEKTVVRRGATIGANATIVCGIEIGRY
;
A
#
# COMPACT_ATOMS: atom_id res chain seq x y z
N MET A 1 -20.47 11.76 14.58
CA MET A 1 -19.38 10.94 15.11
C MET A 1 -18.14 11.81 15.22
N ASN A 2 -17.51 11.83 16.37
CA ASN A 2 -16.28 12.59 16.52
C ASN A 2 -15.06 11.74 16.16
N GLU A 3 -13.89 12.37 16.08
CA GLU A 3 -12.68 11.68 15.66
C GLU A 3 -12.28 10.52 16.58
N GLN A 4 -12.63 10.57 17.84
CA GLN A 4 -12.32 9.53 18.81
C GLN A 4 -13.09 8.24 18.54
N GLU A 5 -14.13 8.32 17.75
CA GLU A 5 -14.99 7.17 17.45
C GLU A 5 -14.63 6.47 16.14
N LYS A 6 -13.62 6.99 15.42
CA LYS A 6 -13.16 6.31 14.21
C LYS A 6 -12.53 4.96 14.57
N PRO A 7 -12.83 3.90 13.82
CA PRO A 7 -12.30 2.57 14.12
C PRO A 7 -10.82 2.41 13.77
N TYR A 8 -10.23 3.36 13.09
CA TYR A 8 -8.81 3.35 12.71
C TYR A 8 -8.15 4.64 13.11
N PHE A 9 -6.82 4.67 13.12
CA PHE A 9 -6.03 5.84 13.48
C PHE A 9 -5.33 6.42 12.26
N VAL A 10 -5.43 7.74 12.09
CA VAL A 10 -4.67 8.49 11.07
C VAL A 10 -3.97 9.63 11.78
N HIS A 11 -2.64 9.65 11.72
CA HIS A 11 -1.87 10.75 12.31
C HIS A 11 -2.24 12.07 11.62
N GLU A 12 -2.19 13.16 12.35
CA GLU A 12 -2.63 14.48 11.85
C GLU A 12 -1.87 14.94 10.60
N SER A 13 -0.62 14.50 10.42
CA SER A 13 0.18 14.83 9.24
C SER A 13 -0.09 13.94 8.04
N ALA A 14 -0.83 12.85 8.22
CA ALA A 14 -1.18 11.93 7.15
C ALA A 14 -2.47 12.38 6.46
N TYR A 15 -2.61 12.00 5.21
CA TYR A 15 -3.80 12.37 4.44
C TYR A 15 -4.44 11.13 3.84
N VAL A 16 -5.73 10.98 4.09
CA VAL A 16 -6.54 9.90 3.50
C VAL A 16 -7.57 10.56 2.59
N ASP A 17 -7.50 10.25 1.31
CA ASP A 17 -8.45 10.80 0.34
C ASP A 17 -9.86 10.32 0.64
N GLU A 18 -10.83 11.16 0.33
CA GLU A 18 -12.22 10.74 0.34
C GLU A 18 -12.39 9.58 -0.64
N GLY A 19 -13.13 8.55 -0.23
CA GLY A 19 -13.33 7.37 -1.06
C GLY A 19 -12.35 6.23 -0.81
N ALA A 20 -11.35 6.43 0.04
CA ALA A 20 -10.53 5.32 0.52
C ALA A 20 -11.27 4.59 1.64
N GLU A 21 -11.12 3.26 1.69
CA GLU A 21 -11.73 2.43 2.72
C GLU A 21 -10.64 1.86 3.63
N ILE A 22 -10.77 2.05 4.93
CA ILE A 22 -9.78 1.63 5.92
C ILE A 22 -10.47 0.82 7.00
N GLY A 23 -9.98 -0.40 7.24
CA GLY A 23 -10.56 -1.31 8.22
C GLY A 23 -10.20 -0.97 9.65
N GLU A 24 -10.93 -1.58 10.57
CA GLU A 24 -10.79 -1.39 12.01
C GLU A 24 -9.39 -1.74 12.49
N GLY A 25 -8.85 -0.94 13.40
CA GLY A 25 -7.56 -1.20 14.03
C GLY A 25 -6.34 -0.84 13.19
N THR A 26 -6.52 -0.38 11.96
CA THR A 26 -5.41 0.06 11.10
C THR A 26 -4.87 1.39 11.60
N LYS A 27 -3.55 1.56 11.54
CA LYS A 27 -2.86 2.79 11.97
C LYS A 27 -2.03 3.34 10.82
N ILE A 28 -2.20 4.63 10.55
CA ILE A 28 -1.50 5.34 9.48
C ILE A 28 -0.69 6.46 10.11
N TRP A 29 0.63 6.38 9.99
CA TRP A 29 1.53 7.27 10.68
C TRP A 29 1.95 8.48 9.84
N HIS A 30 2.96 9.20 10.27
CA HIS A 30 3.36 10.53 9.79
C HIS A 30 3.56 10.59 8.28
N PHE A 31 3.03 11.64 7.66
CA PHE A 31 3.28 12.03 6.27
C PHE A 31 2.89 10.97 5.24
N SER A 32 2.01 10.07 5.61
CA SER A 32 1.52 9.05 4.68
C SER A 32 0.31 9.57 3.89
N HIS A 33 0.14 9.06 2.69
CA HIS A 33 -0.99 9.42 1.83
C HIS A 33 -1.65 8.16 1.29
N ILE A 34 -2.94 8.02 1.57
CA ILE A 34 -3.77 6.93 1.06
C ILE A 34 -4.72 7.54 0.03
N MET A 35 -4.63 7.12 -1.20
CA MET A 35 -5.41 7.70 -2.29
C MET A 35 -6.79 7.06 -2.41
N LYS A 36 -7.66 7.75 -3.14
CA LYS A 36 -9.05 7.34 -3.35
C LYS A 36 -9.14 5.95 -3.96
N GLY A 37 -10.17 5.22 -3.59
CA GLY A 37 -10.42 3.88 -4.11
C GLY A 37 -9.53 2.79 -3.52
N ALA A 38 -8.51 3.14 -2.74
CA ALA A 38 -7.71 2.14 -2.03
C ALA A 38 -8.58 1.44 -0.98
N LYS A 39 -8.42 0.13 -0.86
CA LYS A 39 -9.14 -0.68 0.12
C LYS A 39 -8.14 -1.36 1.02
N ILE A 40 -8.15 -0.97 2.28
CA ILE A 40 -7.22 -1.46 3.29
C ILE A 40 -8.01 -2.21 4.35
N GLY A 41 -7.55 -3.40 4.69
CA GLY A 41 -8.21 -4.25 5.66
C GLY A 41 -7.96 -3.82 7.11
N LYS A 42 -8.15 -4.76 8.03
CA LYS A 42 -8.08 -4.54 9.47
C LYS A 42 -6.68 -4.73 10.00
N ASN A 43 -6.36 -4.02 11.07
CA ASN A 43 -5.14 -4.20 11.85
C ASN A 43 -3.84 -4.05 11.04
N CYS A 44 -3.86 -3.21 10.01
CA CYS A 44 -2.67 -2.88 9.23
C CYS A 44 -1.90 -1.76 9.93
N ILE A 45 -0.60 -1.67 9.65
CA ILE A 45 0.23 -0.57 10.12
C ILE A 45 0.98 0.00 8.93
N PHE A 46 0.82 1.31 8.71
CA PHE A 46 1.56 2.06 7.70
C PHE A 46 2.52 2.98 8.42
N GLY A 47 3.80 2.73 8.26
CA GLY A 47 4.84 3.53 8.88
C GLY A 47 4.91 4.93 8.28
N GLN A 48 5.95 5.65 8.61
CA GLN A 48 6.15 7.03 8.19
C GLN A 48 6.41 7.11 6.68
N ASN A 49 5.82 8.12 6.05
CA ASN A 49 6.06 8.45 4.63
C ASN A 49 5.75 7.28 3.70
N THR A 50 4.59 6.67 3.89
CA THR A 50 4.10 5.62 3.00
C THR A 50 3.11 6.20 2.01
N HIS A 51 3.03 5.61 0.82
CA HIS A 51 2.11 6.04 -0.22
C HIS A 51 1.34 4.84 -0.74
N VAL A 52 0.02 4.93 -0.71
CA VAL A 52 -0.86 3.92 -1.29
C VAL A 52 -1.66 4.57 -2.41
N ALA A 53 -1.39 4.15 -3.63
CA ALA A 53 -2.00 4.74 -4.81
C ALA A 53 -3.48 4.33 -4.98
N GLU A 54 -4.13 4.94 -5.96
CA GLU A 54 -5.53 4.69 -6.23
C GLU A 54 -5.82 3.21 -6.49
N ASN A 55 -6.92 2.73 -5.91
CA ASN A 55 -7.47 1.40 -6.16
C ASN A 55 -6.57 0.23 -5.77
N VAL A 56 -5.55 0.46 -4.96
CA VAL A 56 -4.73 -0.61 -4.38
C VAL A 56 -5.58 -1.41 -3.39
N ILE A 57 -5.40 -2.72 -3.37
CA ILE A 57 -6.13 -3.61 -2.45
C ILE A 57 -5.13 -4.22 -1.47
N ILE A 58 -5.37 -4.01 -0.18
CA ILE A 58 -4.52 -4.50 0.90
C ILE A 58 -5.39 -5.26 1.89
N GLY A 59 -4.99 -6.49 2.19
CA GLY A 59 -5.71 -7.35 3.12
C GLY A 59 -5.54 -6.96 4.58
N ASN A 60 -5.71 -7.92 5.46
CA ASN A 60 -5.66 -7.70 6.91
C ASN A 60 -4.25 -7.94 7.45
N ASN A 61 -3.93 -7.27 8.56
CA ASN A 61 -2.69 -7.51 9.30
C ASN A 61 -1.42 -7.33 8.45
N VAL A 62 -1.44 -6.36 7.54
CA VAL A 62 -0.29 -6.04 6.69
C VAL A 62 0.56 -4.99 7.40
N LYS A 63 1.88 -5.20 7.41
CA LYS A 63 2.83 -4.25 8.00
C LYS A 63 3.62 -3.60 6.88
N VAL A 64 3.43 -2.30 6.69
CA VAL A 64 4.14 -1.51 5.70
C VAL A 64 5.09 -0.58 6.45
N GLN A 65 6.38 -0.80 6.25
CA GLN A 65 7.41 -0.04 6.96
C GLN A 65 7.61 1.34 6.31
N ASN A 66 8.54 2.13 6.86
CA ASN A 66 8.75 3.51 6.42
C ASN A 66 9.21 3.60 4.96
N ASN A 67 8.79 4.66 4.28
CA ASN A 67 9.25 5.03 2.95
C ASN A 67 8.89 4.00 1.86
N VAL A 68 7.74 3.36 1.98
CA VAL A 68 7.25 2.40 0.97
C VAL A 68 6.13 3.06 0.17
N SER A 69 6.20 2.93 -1.15
CA SER A 69 5.13 3.34 -2.05
C SER A 69 4.52 2.11 -2.71
N ILE A 70 3.20 2.04 -2.70
CA ILE A 70 2.45 0.92 -3.29
C ILE A 70 1.60 1.51 -4.41
N TYR A 71 1.91 1.14 -5.64
CA TYR A 71 1.29 1.75 -6.81
C TYR A 71 0.06 1.00 -7.30
N THR A 72 -0.76 1.71 -8.08
CA THR A 72 -1.97 1.15 -8.69
C THR A 72 -1.67 -0.14 -9.45
N GLY A 73 -2.52 -1.14 -9.29
CA GLY A 73 -2.33 -2.47 -9.88
C GLY A 73 -1.77 -3.49 -8.90
N THR A 74 -1.46 -3.08 -7.68
CA THR A 74 -0.91 -3.97 -6.66
C THR A 74 -2.02 -4.51 -5.77
N ILE A 75 -1.97 -5.81 -5.50
CA ILE A 75 -2.82 -6.50 -4.54
C ILE A 75 -1.93 -7.14 -3.50
N ILE A 76 -2.16 -6.80 -2.24
CA ILE A 76 -1.39 -7.35 -1.12
C ILE A 76 -2.34 -8.15 -0.24
N GLU A 77 -2.07 -9.44 -0.09
CA GLU A 77 -2.91 -10.31 0.71
C GLU A 77 -2.60 -10.18 2.21
N ASP A 78 -3.28 -10.96 3.04
CA ASP A 78 -3.16 -10.86 4.49
C ASP A 78 -1.75 -11.22 4.98
N ASP A 79 -1.38 -10.69 6.14
CA ASP A 79 -0.17 -11.07 6.88
C ASP A 79 1.13 -10.82 6.13
N VAL A 80 1.16 -9.86 5.21
CA VAL A 80 2.36 -9.50 4.45
C VAL A 80 3.16 -8.46 5.21
N PHE A 81 4.49 -8.58 5.14
CA PHE A 81 5.43 -7.59 5.67
C PHE A 81 6.19 -6.95 4.51
N LEU A 82 6.12 -5.64 4.40
CA LEU A 82 6.89 -4.85 3.43
C LEU A 82 7.97 -4.09 4.16
N GLY A 83 9.22 -4.47 3.95
CA GLY A 83 10.37 -3.87 4.63
C GLY A 83 10.59 -2.42 4.23
N PRO A 84 11.32 -1.64 5.07
CA PRO A 84 11.51 -0.22 4.81
C PRO A 84 12.20 0.03 3.47
N SER A 85 11.71 1.04 2.78
CA SER A 85 12.25 1.47 1.49
C SER A 85 12.23 0.41 0.38
N CYS A 86 11.44 -0.67 0.53
CA CYS A 86 11.23 -1.56 -0.60
C CYS A 86 10.43 -0.84 -1.68
N VAL A 87 10.62 -1.24 -2.92
CA VAL A 87 10.04 -0.57 -4.08
C VAL A 87 9.16 -1.54 -4.87
N LEU A 88 7.94 -1.09 -5.19
CA LEU A 88 6.99 -1.80 -6.03
C LEU A 88 6.73 -0.94 -7.25
N THR A 89 6.84 -1.50 -8.45
CA THR A 89 6.58 -0.76 -9.67
C THR A 89 5.28 -1.19 -10.31
N ASN A 90 4.76 -0.44 -11.28
CA ASN A 90 3.52 -0.82 -11.98
C ASN A 90 3.61 -0.70 -13.50
N VAL A 91 4.76 -0.31 -14.03
CA VAL A 91 5.02 -0.26 -15.48
C VAL A 91 6.38 -0.88 -15.75
N THR A 92 6.44 -1.90 -16.60
CA THR A 92 7.68 -2.63 -16.89
C THR A 92 8.71 -1.77 -17.60
N ASN A 93 8.27 -0.88 -18.48
CA ASN A 93 9.18 -0.10 -19.33
C ASN A 93 8.74 1.36 -19.38
N PRO A 94 8.94 2.11 -18.28
CA PRO A 94 8.46 3.49 -18.20
C PRO A 94 9.24 4.44 -19.11
N ARG A 95 8.54 5.41 -19.68
CA ARG A 95 9.10 6.48 -20.49
C ARG A 95 8.35 7.77 -20.19
N ALA A 96 9.07 8.85 -19.91
CA ALA A 96 8.44 10.10 -19.51
C ALA A 96 7.53 10.69 -20.59
N GLN A 97 7.89 10.53 -21.85
CA GLN A 97 7.11 11.10 -22.97
C GLN A 97 5.87 10.30 -23.30
N ILE A 98 5.70 9.13 -22.76
CA ILE A 98 4.63 8.20 -23.11
C ILE A 98 3.77 7.93 -21.90
N ASN A 99 2.47 8.21 -22.01
CA ASN A 99 1.51 7.86 -20.95
C ASN A 99 1.27 6.35 -21.00
N ARG A 100 1.66 5.67 -19.92
CA ARG A 100 1.50 4.22 -19.81
C ARG A 100 0.47 3.81 -18.78
N HIS A 101 -0.46 4.69 -18.42
CA HIS A 101 -1.51 4.36 -17.46
C HIS A 101 -2.32 3.13 -17.87
N SER A 102 -2.58 2.97 -19.16
CA SER A 102 -3.30 1.80 -19.68
C SER A 102 -2.46 0.53 -19.68
N LEU A 103 -1.16 0.64 -19.39
CA LEU A 103 -0.22 -0.48 -19.39
C LEU A 103 0.20 -0.89 -17.97
N TYR A 104 -0.51 -0.42 -16.94
CA TYR A 104 -0.22 -0.83 -15.57
C TYR A 104 -0.42 -2.33 -15.43
N GLU A 105 0.60 -3.01 -14.95
CA GLU A 105 0.61 -4.44 -14.76
C GLU A 105 0.27 -4.80 -13.32
N LYS A 106 -0.54 -5.83 -13.16
CA LYS A 106 -0.95 -6.28 -11.83
C LYS A 106 0.22 -6.99 -11.13
N THR A 107 0.41 -6.66 -9.88
CA THR A 107 1.38 -7.34 -9.00
C THR A 107 0.61 -7.89 -7.81
N VAL A 108 0.82 -9.14 -7.48
CA VAL A 108 0.17 -9.79 -6.35
C VAL A 108 1.21 -10.27 -5.36
N VAL A 109 1.07 -9.82 -4.10
CA VAL A 109 1.90 -10.28 -2.99
C VAL A 109 1.03 -11.19 -2.14
N ARG A 110 1.33 -12.48 -2.15
CA ARG A 110 0.51 -13.50 -1.52
C ARG A 110 0.67 -13.50 0.00
N ARG A 111 -0.30 -14.13 0.63
CA ARG A 111 -0.42 -14.17 2.08
C ARG A 111 0.87 -14.59 2.78
N GLY A 112 1.23 -13.86 3.80
CA GLY A 112 2.37 -14.17 4.66
C GLY A 112 3.74 -13.89 4.06
N ALA A 113 3.82 -13.35 2.84
CA ALA A 113 5.10 -13.04 2.22
C ALA A 113 5.81 -11.91 2.95
N THR A 114 7.14 -11.94 2.93
CA THR A 114 7.98 -10.87 3.46
C THR A 114 8.85 -10.32 2.34
N ILE A 115 8.83 -9.01 2.15
CA ILE A 115 9.71 -8.31 1.21
C ILE A 115 10.75 -7.57 2.04
N GLY A 116 12.03 -7.85 1.81
CA GLY A 116 13.12 -7.28 2.58
C GLY A 116 13.31 -5.79 2.31
N ALA A 117 14.05 -5.13 3.21
CA ALA A 117 14.37 -3.72 3.08
C ALA A 117 15.12 -3.46 1.76
N ASN A 118 14.77 -2.35 1.10
CA ASN A 118 15.37 -1.90 -0.16
C ASN A 118 15.19 -2.86 -1.35
N ALA A 119 14.41 -3.95 -1.21
CA ALA A 119 14.13 -4.84 -2.34
C ALA A 119 13.29 -4.11 -3.38
N THR A 120 13.50 -4.43 -4.64
CA THR A 120 12.71 -3.89 -5.75
C THR A 120 11.90 -5.01 -6.38
N ILE A 121 10.58 -4.83 -6.45
CA ILE A 121 9.66 -5.77 -7.06
C ILE A 121 9.18 -5.19 -8.37
N VAL A 122 9.60 -5.79 -9.47
CA VAL A 122 9.13 -5.39 -10.80
C VAL A 122 7.69 -5.90 -10.98
N CYS A 123 6.84 -5.05 -11.55
CA CYS A 123 5.43 -5.36 -11.72
C CYS A 123 5.19 -6.54 -12.67
N GLY A 124 3.96 -7.05 -12.66
CA GLY A 124 3.56 -8.17 -13.50
C GLY A 124 3.95 -9.53 -12.95
N ILE A 125 4.39 -9.60 -11.70
CA ILE A 125 4.79 -10.87 -11.08
C ILE A 125 3.93 -11.15 -9.86
N GLU A 126 4.09 -12.35 -9.34
CA GLU A 126 3.44 -12.80 -8.13
C GLU A 126 4.51 -13.23 -7.12
N ILE A 127 4.43 -12.67 -5.90
CA ILE A 127 5.28 -13.09 -4.80
C ILE A 127 4.51 -14.16 -4.03
N GLY A 128 5.07 -15.35 -3.94
CA GLY A 128 4.42 -16.50 -3.34
C GLY A 128 4.22 -16.36 -1.82
N ARG A 129 3.43 -17.29 -1.28
CA ARG A 129 3.13 -17.32 0.16
C ARG A 129 4.39 -17.58 0.98
N TYR A 130 4.46 -16.91 2.13
CA TYR A 130 5.53 -17.07 3.12
C TYR A 130 6.89 -17.02 2.46
#